data_f3ce10b47e08bf2c6cfe5df6f980ebac
#
_entry.id   f3ce10b47e08bf2c6cfe5df6f980ebac
#
_cell.length_a   1.000
_cell.length_b   1.000
_cell.length_c   1.000
_cell.angle_alpha   90.00
_cell.angle_beta   90.00
_cell.angle_gamma   90.00
#
_symmetry.space_group_name_H-M   'P 1'
#
loop_
_entity.id
_entity.type
_entity.pdbx_description
1 polymer ?
#
loop_
_entity_poly.entity_id
_entity_poly.type
_entity_poly.pdbx_seq_one_letter_code
_entity_poly.pdbx_strand_id
1 'polypeptide(L)'
;MHCMTVVSLEMSDEPQKVSIGLEFPKEDGDELPIQIDVVPGRELSDDDYTETKDLNLCFNGNLWGFKKGTCTKTNISKQIEHISGKNTERKVIRLLKIWKKHKDKDYKSFLLELITIKALNGKESLGIWEDLKATMEYIRDNITKDSFHLYDPGNRNNDIVASMDSFKRQSLKNDMETMLTNIESNEDVFLPFYFPKNEKYEEKEENGYRQKDGYVGVSFPQKPQRFG
;
A
#
# COMPACT_ATOMS: atom_id res chain seq x y z
N MET A 1 -41.78 1.93 12.59
CA MET A 1 -41.12 0.70 13.01
C MET A 1 -39.98 0.47 12.04
N HIS A 2 -38.76 0.89 12.39
CA HIS A 2 -37.58 0.63 11.56
C HIS A 2 -37.09 -0.79 11.91
N CYS A 3 -37.17 -1.65 10.91
CA CYS A 3 -36.59 -2.99 11.00
C CYS A 3 -35.07 -2.80 10.98
N MET A 4 -34.39 -3.03 12.11
CA MET A 4 -32.95 -3.18 12.14
C MET A 4 -32.62 -4.50 11.44
N THR A 5 -32.13 -4.40 10.20
CA THR A 5 -31.54 -5.55 9.53
C THR A 5 -30.25 -5.87 10.28
N VAL A 6 -30.21 -7.00 10.96
CA VAL A 6 -29.00 -7.53 11.57
C VAL A 6 -28.14 -8.03 10.41
N VAL A 7 -27.14 -7.25 10.03
CA VAL A 7 -26.12 -7.69 9.07
C VAL A 7 -25.29 -8.76 9.78
N SER A 8 -25.35 -9.99 9.29
CA SER A 8 -24.49 -11.07 9.78
C SER A 8 -23.06 -10.76 9.32
N LEU A 9 -22.22 -10.35 10.25
CA LEU A 9 -20.79 -10.18 10.03
C LEU A 9 -20.15 -11.57 10.01
N GLU A 10 -19.57 -11.96 8.88
CA GLU A 10 -18.72 -13.14 8.80
C GLU A 10 -17.27 -12.70 9.08
N MET A 11 -16.65 -13.33 10.07
CA MET A 11 -15.21 -13.18 10.30
C MET A 11 -14.48 -14.07 9.30
N SER A 12 -13.47 -13.53 8.61
CA SER A 12 -12.64 -14.34 7.72
C SER A 12 -11.97 -15.48 8.49
N ASP A 13 -12.02 -16.70 7.95
CA ASP A 13 -11.47 -17.91 8.59
C ASP A 13 -9.93 -17.91 8.73
N GLU A 14 -9.23 -16.97 8.06
CA GLU A 14 -7.78 -16.87 8.17
C GLU A 14 -7.39 -15.78 9.18
N PRO A 15 -6.78 -16.17 10.33
CA PRO A 15 -6.33 -15.19 11.33
C PRO A 15 -5.17 -14.37 10.75
N GLN A 16 -5.45 -13.12 10.45
CA GLN A 16 -4.41 -12.17 10.08
C GLN A 16 -3.53 -11.85 11.30
N LYS A 17 -2.24 -11.60 11.07
CA LYS A 17 -1.27 -11.40 12.18
C LYS A 17 -1.58 -10.20 13.07
N VAL A 18 -2.18 -9.15 12.51
CA VAL A 18 -2.39 -7.85 13.18
C VAL A 18 -3.79 -7.27 12.98
N SER A 19 -4.64 -7.89 12.17
CA SER A 19 -5.97 -7.37 11.88
C SER A 19 -7.04 -8.43 12.06
N ILE A 20 -8.28 -7.95 12.18
CA ILE A 20 -9.48 -8.75 12.13
C ILE A 20 -10.18 -8.36 10.83
N GLY A 21 -10.31 -9.30 9.91
CA GLY A 21 -11.07 -9.11 8.68
C GLY A 21 -12.56 -9.18 8.95
N LEU A 22 -13.29 -8.18 8.47
CA LEU A 22 -14.75 -8.14 8.45
C LEU A 22 -15.21 -8.14 7.02
N GLU A 23 -16.08 -9.05 6.64
CA GLU A 23 -16.70 -9.09 5.34
C GLU A 23 -18.19 -8.74 5.45
N PHE A 24 -18.63 -7.78 4.65
CA PHE A 24 -20.02 -7.41 4.51
C PHE A 24 -20.58 -8.07 3.24
N PRO A 25 -21.72 -8.76 3.35
CA PRO A 25 -22.30 -9.41 2.20
C PRO A 25 -22.59 -8.38 1.11
N LYS A 26 -22.51 -8.85 -0.13
CA LYS A 26 -22.82 -8.07 -1.32
C LYS A 26 -24.29 -7.65 -1.30
N GLU A 27 -24.56 -6.36 -1.51
CA GLU A 27 -25.92 -5.85 -1.73
C GLU A 27 -26.27 -5.84 -3.21
N ASP A 28 -27.58 -5.70 -3.51
CA ASP A 28 -28.06 -5.64 -4.90
C ASP A 28 -27.45 -4.45 -5.64
N GLY A 29 -26.67 -4.73 -6.67
CA GLY A 29 -25.94 -3.73 -7.46
C GLY A 29 -24.45 -3.66 -7.21
N ASP A 30 -23.94 -4.32 -6.18
CA ASP A 30 -22.49 -4.37 -5.89
C ASP A 30 -21.79 -5.43 -6.76
N GLU A 31 -20.59 -5.10 -7.25
CA GLU A 31 -19.76 -6.07 -7.97
C GLU A 31 -19.10 -7.08 -7.03
N LEU A 32 -18.67 -6.62 -5.85
CA LEU A 32 -17.91 -7.40 -4.87
C LEU A 32 -18.39 -7.10 -3.44
N PRO A 33 -18.22 -8.04 -2.48
CA PRO A 33 -18.44 -7.78 -1.07
C PRO A 33 -17.45 -6.71 -0.56
N ILE A 34 -17.85 -5.97 0.47
CA ILE A 34 -16.98 -5.00 1.13
C ILE A 34 -16.18 -5.72 2.20
N GLN A 35 -14.85 -5.62 2.13
CA GLN A 35 -13.93 -6.16 3.14
C GLN A 35 -13.28 -5.01 3.90
N ILE A 36 -13.31 -5.09 5.23
CA ILE A 36 -12.71 -4.11 6.13
C ILE A 36 -11.78 -4.84 7.10
N ASP A 37 -10.51 -4.40 7.14
CA ASP A 37 -9.53 -4.87 8.10
C ASP A 37 -9.48 -3.92 9.30
N VAL A 38 -9.84 -4.42 10.48
CA VAL A 38 -9.74 -3.68 11.75
C VAL A 38 -8.43 -4.07 12.42
N VAL A 39 -7.55 -3.10 12.61
CA VAL A 39 -6.26 -3.30 13.28
C VAL A 39 -6.37 -2.78 14.71
N PRO A 40 -6.38 -3.65 15.74
CA PRO A 40 -6.42 -3.21 17.12
C PRO A 40 -5.06 -2.62 17.53
N GLY A 41 -5.11 -1.47 18.16
CA GLY A 41 -3.94 -0.78 18.68
C GLY A 41 -4.28 -0.08 19.98
N ARG A 42 -3.24 0.26 20.76
CA ARG A 42 -3.36 1.09 21.96
C ARG A 42 -2.30 2.18 21.97
N GLU A 43 -2.57 3.24 22.63
CA GLU A 43 -1.60 4.29 22.91
C GLU A 43 -0.41 3.73 23.69
N LEU A 44 0.78 4.28 23.46
CA LEU A 44 1.98 3.93 24.23
C LEU A 44 1.91 4.48 25.64
N SER A 45 1.39 5.72 25.76
CA SER A 45 1.14 6.46 26.99
C SER A 45 0.04 7.47 26.72
N ASP A 46 -0.90 7.62 27.63
CA ASP A 46 -2.03 8.55 27.48
C ASP A 46 -1.54 10.01 27.38
N ASP A 47 -0.48 10.34 28.12
CA ASP A 47 0.06 11.69 28.17
C ASP A 47 0.82 12.08 26.90
N ASP A 48 1.53 11.10 26.27
CA ASP A 48 2.36 11.36 25.08
C ASP A 48 1.60 11.23 23.75
N TYR A 49 0.46 10.55 23.71
CA TYR A 49 -0.24 10.27 22.46
C TYR A 49 -0.70 11.54 21.75
N THR A 50 -1.17 12.52 22.51
CA THR A 50 -1.64 13.79 21.94
C THR A 50 -0.57 14.50 21.12
N GLU A 51 0.69 14.38 21.54
CA GLU A 51 1.85 15.00 20.89
C GLU A 51 2.48 14.08 19.85
N THR A 52 2.73 12.83 20.23
CA THR A 52 3.55 11.90 19.43
C THR A 52 2.75 11.14 18.38
N LYS A 53 1.46 10.85 18.64
CA LYS A 53 0.59 9.96 17.85
C LYS A 53 1.15 8.54 17.70
N ASP A 54 2.02 8.13 18.64
CA ASP A 54 2.63 6.80 18.65
C ASP A 54 1.67 5.75 19.23
N LEU A 55 1.54 4.63 18.54
CA LEU A 55 0.65 3.53 18.88
C LEU A 55 1.42 2.22 19.01
N ASN A 56 0.95 1.33 19.86
CA ASN A 56 1.31 -0.09 19.88
C ASN A 56 0.26 -0.88 19.08
N LEU A 57 0.70 -1.55 18.02
CA LEU A 57 -0.10 -2.58 17.35
C LEU A 57 0.17 -3.92 18.03
N CYS A 58 -0.88 -4.62 18.42
CA CYS A 58 -0.78 -5.92 19.05
C CYS A 58 -0.95 -7.01 17.98
N PHE A 59 -0.01 -7.97 17.96
CA PHE A 59 -0.14 -9.15 17.12
C PHE A 59 -1.12 -10.13 17.78
N ASN A 60 -1.98 -10.75 16.97
CA ASN A 60 -2.80 -11.87 17.42
C ASN A 60 -1.86 -13.01 17.83
N GLY A 61 -1.75 -13.22 19.14
CA GLY A 61 -1.01 -14.37 19.67
C GLY A 61 -1.72 -15.65 19.25
N ASN A 62 -0.96 -16.70 18.93
CA ASN A 62 -1.54 -18.01 18.66
C ASN A 62 -2.47 -18.40 19.82
N LEU A 63 -3.74 -18.67 19.50
CA LEU A 63 -4.77 -19.15 20.44
C LEU A 63 -4.40 -20.47 21.16
N TRP A 64 -3.31 -21.13 20.73
CA TRP A 64 -2.84 -22.42 21.23
C TRP A 64 -1.36 -22.36 21.66
N GLY A 65 -1.06 -21.56 22.65
CA GLY A 65 0.24 -21.59 23.28
C GLY A 65 0.61 -20.25 23.90
N PHE A 66 0.97 -20.26 25.15
CA PHE A 66 1.29 -19.17 26.07
C PHE A 66 2.41 -18.22 25.60
N LYS A 67 2.45 -17.81 24.35
CA LYS A 67 3.28 -16.70 23.89
C LYS A 67 2.50 -15.41 24.08
N LYS A 68 2.94 -14.57 25.03
CA LYS A 68 2.51 -13.18 25.16
C LYS A 68 2.47 -12.54 23.79
N GLY A 69 1.32 -11.97 23.41
CA GLY A 69 1.20 -11.22 22.17
C GLY A 69 2.31 -10.17 22.09
N THR A 70 3.08 -10.21 21.03
CA THR A 70 4.11 -9.20 20.77
C THR A 70 3.43 -7.97 20.20
N CYS A 71 3.85 -6.79 20.64
CA CYS A 71 3.36 -5.54 20.08
C CYS A 71 4.51 -4.86 19.30
N THR A 72 4.15 -4.11 18.27
CA THR A 72 5.08 -3.26 17.55
C THR A 72 4.64 -1.82 17.61
N LYS A 73 5.60 -0.92 17.75
CA LYS A 73 5.34 0.51 17.69
C LYS A 73 5.00 0.92 16.26
N THR A 74 4.03 1.81 16.10
CA THR A 74 3.73 2.45 14.81
C THR A 74 3.27 3.89 15.00
N ASN A 75 3.29 4.67 13.92
CA ASN A 75 2.76 6.02 13.88
C ASN A 75 2.12 6.28 12.51
N ILE A 76 0.81 6.15 12.46
CA ILE A 76 0.03 6.28 11.22
C ILE A 76 0.14 7.70 10.66
N SER A 77 0.17 8.72 11.52
CA SER A 77 0.32 10.11 11.08
C SER A 77 1.62 10.32 10.31
N LYS A 78 2.74 9.80 10.81
CA LYS A 78 4.04 9.87 10.11
C LYS A 78 4.05 9.09 8.80
N GLN A 79 3.34 7.97 8.72
CA GLN A 79 3.20 7.23 7.45
C GLN A 79 2.39 8.02 6.42
N ILE A 80 1.29 8.67 6.85
CA ILE A 80 0.48 9.53 6.00
C ILE A 80 1.28 10.76 5.54
N GLU A 81 2.00 11.42 6.44
CA GLU A 81 2.87 12.56 6.13
C GLU A 81 3.95 12.20 5.11
N HIS A 82 4.52 11.00 5.24
CA HIS A 82 5.58 10.51 4.35
C HIS A 82 5.16 10.44 2.89
N ILE A 83 3.90 10.13 2.59
CA ILE A 83 3.33 10.05 1.23
C ILE A 83 2.54 11.31 0.84
N SER A 84 2.25 12.21 1.79
CA SER A 84 1.48 13.42 1.54
C SER A 84 2.22 14.35 0.58
N GLY A 85 1.48 14.94 -0.37
CA GLY A 85 2.04 15.85 -1.38
C GLY A 85 2.89 15.21 -2.48
N LYS A 86 3.19 13.91 -2.39
CA LYS A 86 4.05 13.16 -3.32
C LYS A 86 3.26 12.64 -4.53
N ASN A 87 2.77 13.57 -5.37
CA ASN A 87 1.89 13.21 -6.49
C ASN A 87 2.58 12.39 -7.58
N THR A 88 3.83 12.69 -7.88
CA THR A 88 4.63 11.97 -8.88
C THR A 88 4.95 10.57 -8.39
N GLU A 89 5.49 10.46 -7.19
CA GLU A 89 5.81 9.16 -6.57
C GLU A 89 4.59 8.26 -6.49
N ARG A 90 3.41 8.81 -6.14
CA ARG A 90 2.16 8.04 -6.07
C ARG A 90 1.74 7.44 -7.41
N LYS A 91 2.03 8.11 -8.54
CA LYS A 91 1.77 7.55 -9.88
C LYS A 91 2.69 6.35 -10.15
N VAL A 92 3.99 6.50 -9.89
CA VAL A 92 4.99 5.42 -10.05
C VAL A 92 4.67 4.25 -9.11
N ILE A 93 4.33 4.51 -7.85
CA ILE A 93 3.91 3.48 -6.89
C ILE A 93 2.72 2.68 -7.41
N ARG A 94 1.73 3.33 -8.01
CA ARG A 94 0.57 2.64 -8.60
C ARG A 94 0.99 1.72 -9.75
N LEU A 95 1.88 2.16 -10.65
CA LEU A 95 2.39 1.34 -11.74
C LEU A 95 3.13 0.11 -11.19
N LEU A 96 4.03 0.27 -10.23
CA LEU A 96 4.73 -0.85 -9.60
C LEU A 96 3.78 -1.82 -8.88
N LYS A 97 2.70 -1.31 -8.26
CA LYS A 97 1.67 -2.17 -7.65
C LYS A 97 0.84 -2.92 -8.71
N ILE A 98 0.55 -2.30 -9.86
CA ILE A 98 -0.11 -2.95 -11.01
C ILE A 98 0.78 -4.06 -11.53
N TRP A 99 2.06 -3.76 -11.82
CA TRP A 99 3.04 -4.76 -12.24
C TRP A 99 3.13 -5.93 -11.24
N LYS A 100 3.29 -5.62 -9.96
CA LYS A 100 3.34 -6.62 -8.89
C LYS A 100 2.13 -7.56 -8.95
N LYS A 101 0.92 -7.00 -9.03
CA LYS A 101 -0.33 -7.77 -9.06
C LYS A 101 -0.46 -8.56 -10.36
N HIS A 102 -0.19 -7.93 -11.51
CA HIS A 102 -0.32 -8.55 -12.83
C HIS A 102 0.66 -9.72 -13.04
N LYS A 103 1.85 -9.63 -12.47
CA LYS A 103 2.91 -10.66 -12.56
C LYS A 103 2.98 -11.57 -11.34
N ASP A 104 1.96 -11.53 -10.48
CA ASP A 104 1.86 -12.33 -9.26
C ASP A 104 3.15 -12.32 -8.40
N LYS A 105 3.69 -11.11 -8.18
CA LYS A 105 4.92 -10.94 -7.42
C LYS A 105 4.63 -10.77 -5.92
N ASP A 106 5.33 -11.57 -5.09
CA ASP A 106 5.21 -11.52 -3.63
C ASP A 106 6.16 -10.49 -3.00
N TYR A 107 6.01 -9.21 -3.36
CA TYR A 107 6.69 -8.10 -2.70
C TYR A 107 5.69 -7.29 -1.87
N LYS A 108 6.12 -6.84 -0.68
CA LYS A 108 5.26 -5.97 0.14
C LYS A 108 5.00 -4.65 -0.62
N SER A 109 3.73 -4.26 -0.74
CA SER A 109 3.36 -2.99 -1.38
C SER A 109 3.99 -1.79 -0.69
N PHE A 110 4.16 -1.87 0.63
CA PHE A 110 4.81 -0.83 1.43
C PHE A 110 6.31 -0.69 1.10
N LEU A 111 7.02 -1.79 0.77
CA LEU A 111 8.38 -1.72 0.26
C LEU A 111 8.46 -0.89 -1.02
N LEU A 112 7.58 -1.18 -2.00
CA LEU A 112 7.55 -0.46 -3.28
C LEU A 112 7.24 1.03 -3.09
N GLU A 113 6.42 1.35 -2.11
CA GLU A 113 6.11 2.73 -1.74
C GLU A 113 7.35 3.46 -1.20
N LEU A 114 7.97 2.92 -0.16
CA LEU A 114 9.13 3.55 0.48
C LEU A 114 10.32 3.69 -0.47
N ILE A 115 10.59 2.66 -1.29
CA ILE A 115 11.73 2.70 -2.20
C ILE A 115 11.50 3.69 -3.35
N THR A 116 10.27 3.84 -3.85
CA THR A 116 9.91 4.83 -4.85
C THR A 116 10.10 6.25 -4.31
N ILE A 117 9.60 6.51 -3.11
CA ILE A 117 9.77 7.82 -2.46
C ILE A 117 11.25 8.13 -2.28
N LYS A 118 12.05 7.16 -1.87
CA LYS A 118 13.50 7.33 -1.71
C LYS A 118 14.22 7.54 -3.04
N ALA A 119 13.83 6.83 -4.09
CA ALA A 119 14.43 6.91 -5.43
C ALA A 119 14.20 8.26 -6.10
N LEU A 120 13.04 8.87 -5.88
CA LEU A 120 12.64 10.13 -6.50
C LEU A 120 12.86 11.35 -5.59
N ASN A 121 13.33 11.14 -4.37
CA ASN A 121 13.53 12.22 -3.41
C ASN A 121 14.49 13.28 -3.94
N GLY A 122 14.03 14.54 -3.97
CA GLY A 122 14.83 15.68 -4.45
C GLY A 122 15.04 15.73 -5.97
N LYS A 123 14.38 14.85 -6.74
CA LYS A 123 14.43 14.87 -8.20
C LYS A 123 13.24 15.64 -8.77
N GLU A 124 13.48 16.40 -9.83
CA GLU A 124 12.44 16.98 -10.66
C GLU A 124 11.86 15.90 -11.58
N SER A 125 10.53 15.87 -11.72
CA SER A 125 9.87 14.91 -12.60
C SER A 125 10.07 15.27 -14.06
N LEU A 126 10.57 14.33 -14.82
CA LEU A 126 10.73 14.45 -16.29
C LEU A 126 9.59 13.77 -17.07
N GLY A 127 8.65 13.16 -16.37
CA GLY A 127 7.53 12.40 -16.92
C GLY A 127 7.36 11.05 -16.25
N ILE A 128 6.18 10.46 -16.41
CA ILE A 128 5.83 9.23 -15.68
C ILE A 128 6.75 8.05 -16.05
N TRP A 129 7.16 7.95 -17.31
CA TRP A 129 8.06 6.91 -17.76
C TRP A 129 9.47 7.10 -17.19
N GLU A 130 10.01 8.30 -17.26
CA GLU A 130 11.35 8.61 -16.75
C GLU A 130 11.43 8.40 -15.23
N ASP A 131 10.39 8.79 -14.50
CA ASP A 131 10.30 8.59 -13.07
C ASP A 131 10.21 7.10 -12.69
N LEU A 132 9.44 6.32 -13.47
CA LEU A 132 9.35 4.87 -13.29
C LEU A 132 10.70 4.20 -13.60
N LYS A 133 11.35 4.56 -14.72
CA LYS A 133 12.67 4.08 -15.12
C LYS A 133 13.69 4.37 -14.03
N ALA A 134 13.79 5.61 -13.59
CA ALA A 134 14.69 6.01 -12.50
C ALA A 134 14.46 5.23 -11.21
N THR A 135 13.20 4.90 -10.91
CA THR A 135 12.85 4.07 -9.74
C THR A 135 13.30 2.63 -9.93
N MET A 136 13.07 2.03 -11.10
CA MET A 136 13.51 0.66 -11.39
C MET A 136 15.05 0.54 -11.35
N GLU A 137 15.76 1.49 -11.94
CA GLU A 137 17.22 1.57 -11.88
C GLU A 137 17.72 1.69 -10.43
N TYR A 138 17.07 2.56 -9.65
CA TYR A 138 17.42 2.72 -8.23
C TYR A 138 17.22 1.42 -7.43
N ILE A 139 16.13 0.68 -7.68
CA ILE A 139 15.88 -0.62 -7.05
C ILE A 139 16.97 -1.61 -7.45
N ARG A 140 17.21 -1.77 -8.76
CA ARG A 140 18.24 -2.67 -9.32
C ARG A 140 19.61 -2.44 -8.68
N ASP A 141 20.01 -1.19 -8.55
CA ASP A 141 21.35 -0.81 -8.15
C ASP A 141 21.57 -0.85 -6.62
N ASN A 142 20.49 -0.87 -5.83
CA ASN A 142 20.62 -0.72 -4.37
C ASN A 142 20.08 -1.86 -3.55
N ILE A 143 19.02 -2.57 -3.99
CA ILE A 143 18.26 -3.50 -3.14
C ILE A 143 19.10 -4.66 -2.56
N THR A 144 20.18 -5.06 -3.24
CA THR A 144 21.08 -6.14 -2.81
C THR A 144 22.26 -5.66 -1.97
N LYS A 145 22.47 -4.35 -1.82
CA LYS A 145 23.58 -3.82 -0.99
C LYS A 145 23.27 -4.02 0.49
N ASP A 146 24.23 -4.50 1.25
CA ASP A 146 24.09 -4.66 2.70
C ASP A 146 23.87 -3.32 3.43
N SER A 147 24.41 -2.23 2.89
CA SER A 147 24.24 -0.88 3.41
C SER A 147 22.90 -0.23 3.04
N PHE A 148 22.04 -0.93 2.29
CA PHE A 148 20.77 -0.37 1.86
C PHE A 148 19.67 -0.67 2.88
N HIS A 149 19.14 0.38 3.48
CA HIS A 149 18.10 0.34 4.50
C HIS A 149 16.89 1.18 4.11
N LEU A 150 15.70 0.68 4.45
CA LEU A 150 14.42 1.39 4.33
C LEU A 150 13.66 1.27 5.64
N TYR A 151 13.67 2.34 6.40
CA TYR A 151 12.96 2.38 7.68
C TYR A 151 11.52 2.82 7.50
N ASP A 152 10.62 2.15 8.22
CA ASP A 152 9.23 2.56 8.34
C ASP A 152 9.14 3.97 8.97
N PRO A 153 8.51 4.96 8.31
CA PRO A 153 8.34 6.30 8.89
C PRO A 153 7.63 6.30 10.25
N GLY A 154 6.73 5.34 10.46
CA GLY A 154 6.03 5.15 11.73
C GLY A 154 6.82 4.39 12.79
N ASN A 155 7.90 3.71 12.41
CA ASN A 155 8.74 2.93 13.33
C ASN A 155 10.18 2.83 12.82
N ARG A 156 11.03 3.72 13.26
CA ARG A 156 12.44 3.76 12.83
C ARG A 156 13.28 2.52 13.17
N ASN A 157 12.77 1.63 14.03
CA ASN A 157 13.42 0.35 14.33
C ASN A 157 13.00 -0.75 13.35
N ASN A 158 12.01 -0.50 12.49
CA ASN A 158 11.51 -1.44 11.51
C ASN A 158 12.17 -1.17 10.15
N ASP A 159 13.25 -1.88 9.85
CA ASP A 159 13.87 -1.88 8.54
C ASP A 159 13.17 -2.89 7.63
N ILE A 160 12.43 -2.39 6.67
CA ILE A 160 11.63 -3.20 5.74
C ILE A 160 12.50 -4.08 4.85
N VAL A 161 13.71 -3.61 4.49
CA VAL A 161 14.65 -4.36 3.66
C VAL A 161 15.33 -5.46 4.46
N ALA A 162 15.66 -5.22 5.73
CA ALA A 162 16.26 -6.24 6.59
C ALA A 162 15.35 -7.46 6.78
N SER A 163 14.02 -7.29 6.65
CA SER A 163 13.06 -8.40 6.72
C SER A 163 13.00 -9.27 5.45
N MET A 164 13.71 -8.89 4.38
CA MET A 164 13.78 -9.66 3.13
C MET A 164 15.02 -10.56 3.15
N ASP A 165 14.84 -11.81 2.77
CA ASP A 165 15.98 -12.69 2.53
C ASP A 165 16.76 -12.28 1.26
N SER A 166 17.99 -12.75 1.14
CA SER A 166 18.89 -12.41 0.03
C SER A 166 18.36 -12.88 -1.33
N PHE A 167 17.66 -14.01 -1.37
CA PHE A 167 17.06 -14.52 -2.59
C PHE A 167 15.94 -13.59 -3.10
N LYS A 168 15.08 -13.13 -2.20
CA LYS A 168 13.99 -12.20 -2.53
C LYS A 168 14.51 -10.84 -2.99
N ARG A 169 15.60 -10.34 -2.39
CA ARG A 169 16.29 -9.13 -2.84
C ARG A 169 16.87 -9.29 -4.24
N GLN A 170 17.55 -10.43 -4.50
CA GLN A 170 18.10 -10.72 -5.81
C GLN A 170 17.01 -10.90 -6.87
N SER A 171 15.90 -11.53 -6.53
CA SER A 171 14.74 -11.67 -7.42
C SER A 171 14.18 -10.30 -7.81
N LEU A 172 14.01 -9.38 -6.86
CA LEU A 172 13.53 -8.03 -7.15
C LEU A 172 14.50 -7.25 -8.05
N LYS A 173 15.81 -7.36 -7.80
CA LYS A 173 16.83 -6.79 -8.68
C LYS A 173 16.70 -7.31 -10.10
N ASN A 174 16.63 -8.63 -10.28
CA ASN A 174 16.53 -9.28 -11.59
C ASN A 174 15.23 -8.91 -12.30
N ASP A 175 14.12 -8.78 -11.57
CA ASP A 175 12.85 -8.33 -12.12
C ASP A 175 12.97 -6.91 -12.71
N MET A 176 13.61 -5.99 -11.99
CA MET A 176 13.82 -4.62 -12.47
C MET A 176 14.75 -4.58 -13.69
N GLU A 177 15.84 -5.32 -13.66
CA GLU A 177 16.79 -5.41 -14.78
C GLU A 177 16.14 -5.99 -16.03
N THR A 178 15.40 -7.09 -15.90
CA THR A 178 14.67 -7.72 -16.99
C THR A 178 13.61 -6.79 -17.57
N MET A 179 12.88 -6.09 -16.72
CA MET A 179 11.83 -5.15 -17.13
C MET A 179 12.41 -3.97 -17.91
N LEU A 180 13.51 -3.37 -17.42
CA LEU A 180 14.22 -2.30 -18.10
C LEU A 180 14.73 -2.75 -19.48
N THR A 181 15.45 -3.87 -19.53
CA THR A 181 16.01 -4.42 -20.77
C THR A 181 14.93 -4.71 -21.82
N ASN A 182 13.84 -5.34 -21.40
CA ASN A 182 12.75 -5.68 -22.30
C ASN A 182 12.08 -4.43 -22.87
N ILE A 183 11.72 -3.47 -22.03
CA ILE A 183 11.06 -2.24 -22.46
C ILE A 183 11.98 -1.43 -23.38
N GLU A 184 13.27 -1.33 -23.07
CA GLU A 184 14.26 -0.68 -23.95
C GLU A 184 14.41 -1.39 -25.29
N SER A 185 14.22 -2.71 -25.36
CA SER A 185 14.28 -3.48 -26.61
C SER A 185 13.06 -3.28 -27.51
N ASN A 186 11.86 -3.17 -26.95
CA ASN A 186 10.62 -2.92 -27.66
C ASN A 186 9.53 -2.40 -26.71
N GLU A 187 9.42 -1.08 -26.64
CA GLU A 187 8.49 -0.38 -25.75
C GLU A 187 7.02 -0.74 -26.03
N ASP A 188 6.63 -0.76 -27.30
CA ASP A 188 5.24 -1.01 -27.71
C ASP A 188 4.72 -2.38 -27.28
N VAL A 189 5.60 -3.36 -27.20
CA VAL A 189 5.27 -4.73 -26.77
C VAL A 189 5.32 -4.86 -25.27
N PHE A 190 6.39 -4.38 -24.64
CA PHE A 190 6.66 -4.70 -23.23
C PHE A 190 6.01 -3.75 -22.23
N LEU A 191 5.67 -2.51 -22.59
CA LEU A 191 4.89 -1.65 -21.69
C LEU A 191 3.51 -2.24 -21.40
N PRO A 192 2.67 -2.60 -22.40
CA PRO A 192 1.39 -3.25 -22.12
C PRO A 192 1.54 -4.63 -21.46
N PHE A 193 2.63 -5.35 -21.73
CA PHE A 193 2.92 -6.63 -21.11
C PHE A 193 3.14 -6.53 -19.58
N TYR A 194 3.82 -5.47 -19.12
CA TYR A 194 4.05 -5.24 -17.69
C TYR A 194 2.97 -4.38 -17.03
N PHE A 195 2.39 -3.46 -17.78
CA PHE A 195 1.42 -2.48 -17.31
C PHE A 195 0.17 -2.50 -18.20
N PRO A 196 -0.68 -3.54 -18.06
CA PRO A 196 -1.87 -3.67 -18.90
C PRO A 196 -2.81 -2.49 -18.71
N LYS A 197 -3.42 -2.07 -19.81
CA LYS A 197 -4.49 -1.08 -19.77
C LYS A 197 -5.71 -1.64 -19.04
N ASN A 198 -6.46 -0.76 -18.40
CA ASN A 198 -7.73 -1.14 -17.80
C ASN A 198 -8.82 -1.04 -18.83
N GLU A 199 -9.31 -2.18 -19.32
CA GLU A 199 -10.36 -2.29 -20.35
C GLU A 199 -11.65 -1.52 -19.99
N LYS A 200 -11.96 -1.42 -18.70
CA LYS A 200 -13.11 -0.62 -18.23
C LYS A 200 -13.00 0.88 -18.55
N TYR A 201 -11.81 1.37 -18.87
CA TYR A 201 -11.62 2.78 -19.26
C TYR A 201 -11.66 3.00 -20.78
N GLU A 202 -11.38 1.98 -21.60
CA GLU A 202 -11.45 2.09 -23.07
C GLU A 202 -12.88 2.25 -23.56
N GLU A 203 -13.87 1.57 -22.94
CA GLU A 203 -15.29 1.70 -23.27
C GLU A 203 -15.87 3.11 -23.05
N LYS A 204 -15.23 3.94 -22.22
CA LYS A 204 -15.69 5.32 -21.93
C LYS A 204 -15.13 6.37 -22.87
N GLU A 205 -14.06 6.10 -23.60
CA GLU A 205 -13.47 7.05 -24.56
C GLU A 205 -14.20 7.03 -25.92
N GLU A 206 -14.84 5.94 -26.33
CA GLU A 206 -15.62 5.86 -27.55
C GLU A 206 -16.96 6.62 -27.49
N ASN A 207 -17.51 6.87 -26.31
CA ASN A 207 -18.75 7.62 -26.10
C ASN A 207 -18.47 9.06 -25.66
N GLY A 208 -17.74 9.81 -26.49
CA GLY A 208 -17.34 11.19 -26.26
C GLY A 208 -18.42 12.05 -25.60
N TYR A 209 -18.29 12.26 -24.31
CA TYR A 209 -18.63 13.43 -23.49
C TYR A 209 -18.38 13.04 -22.03
N ARG A 210 -17.20 13.37 -21.53
CA ARG A 210 -16.94 13.35 -20.09
C ARG A 210 -17.84 14.41 -19.44
N GLN A 211 -19.04 14.05 -19.01
CA GLN A 211 -19.64 14.75 -17.90
C GLN A 211 -18.66 14.63 -16.72
N LYS A 212 -18.16 15.74 -16.25
CA LYS A 212 -17.51 15.80 -14.95
C LYS A 212 -18.58 15.50 -13.90
N ASP A 213 -18.81 14.21 -13.63
CA ASP A 213 -19.49 13.82 -12.41
C ASP A 213 -18.62 14.30 -11.27
N GLY A 214 -19.13 15.34 -10.61
CA GLY A 214 -18.44 15.95 -9.49
C GLY A 214 -18.15 14.84 -8.49
N TYR A 215 -16.90 14.68 -8.15
CA TYR A 215 -16.49 13.97 -6.96
C TYR A 215 -17.22 14.65 -5.81
N VAL A 216 -18.30 14.06 -5.34
CA VAL A 216 -18.87 14.41 -4.05
C VAL A 216 -17.85 13.91 -3.06
N GLY A 217 -16.93 14.83 -2.69
CA GLY A 217 -15.94 14.54 -1.67
C GLY A 217 -16.71 14.18 -0.40
N VAL A 218 -16.52 12.95 0.08
CA VAL A 218 -16.94 12.60 1.43
C VAL A 218 -16.17 13.53 2.34
N SER A 219 -16.86 14.57 2.84
CA SER A 219 -16.28 15.45 3.83
C SER A 219 -16.20 14.68 5.14
N PHE A 220 -14.99 14.31 5.51
CA PHE A 220 -14.77 13.81 6.87
C PHE A 220 -15.11 14.93 7.85
N PRO A 221 -15.86 14.65 8.94
CA PRO A 221 -16.20 15.65 9.94
C PRO A 221 -14.90 16.23 10.52
N GLN A 222 -14.76 17.54 10.44
CA GLN A 222 -13.55 18.26 10.88
C GLN A 222 -13.39 18.38 12.41
N LYS A 223 -14.28 17.80 13.19
CA LYS A 223 -14.19 17.82 14.67
C LYS A 223 -14.48 16.43 15.21
N PRO A 224 -13.67 15.92 16.16
CA PRO A 224 -14.01 14.71 16.88
C PRO A 224 -15.29 14.94 17.67
N GLN A 225 -16.36 14.22 17.34
CA GLN A 225 -17.52 14.14 18.21
C GLN A 225 -17.11 13.32 19.44
N ARG A 226 -17.12 13.96 20.61
CA ARG A 226 -17.05 13.24 21.89
C ARG A 226 -18.34 12.43 22.03
N PHE A 227 -18.22 11.13 22.00
CA PHE A 227 -19.26 10.27 22.52
C PHE A 227 -19.19 10.34 24.05
N GLY A 228 -20.27 10.82 24.67
CA GLY A 228 -20.48 10.83 26.11
C GLY A 228 -20.78 9.43 26.65
#